data_ea854e27ce8450804f47d7a8313e7fe7
#
_entry.id   ea854e27ce8450804f47d7a8313e7fe7
#
_cell.length_a   1.000
_cell.length_b   1.000
_cell.length_c   1.000
_cell.angle_alpha   90.00
_cell.angle_beta   90.00
_cell.angle_gamma   90.00
#
_symmetry.space_group_name_H-M   'P 1'
#
loop_
_entity.id
_entity.type
_entity.pdbx_description
1 polymer ?
#
loop_
_entity_poly.entity_id
_entity_poly.type
_entity_poly.pdbx_seq_one_letter_code
_entity_poly.pdbx_strand_id
1 'polypeptide(L)'
;MKKYLLIILFYFGFCQDTFSIVAVNPYTGEVGSAGASCIAGSIIISDVHPGYGAIHTQSYWLSGNQNLASNYMNLGYSPQQIMDSIIVNDVQNNPAVRQYGAVDLVDDGRSAAFTGENCFDYKGHITGPTYAIQGNILLGEEILTQMEENYLNTEGTFGEKIMASLQGANVPGADTRCLQYGTSSLSAFIRVAQPNDENEYYLDLNVNSVIPYFTENN
;
A
#
# COMPACT_ATOMS: atom_id res chain seq x y z
N MET A 1 37.10 -32.96 18.63
CA MET A 1 36.24 -31.79 18.93
C MET A 1 35.67 -31.25 17.61
N LYS A 2 34.38 -31.48 17.32
CA LYS A 2 33.70 -30.95 16.13
C LYS A 2 33.29 -29.52 16.43
N LYS A 3 33.83 -28.54 15.69
CA LYS A 3 33.40 -27.14 15.73
C LYS A 3 32.13 -27.03 14.91
N TYR A 4 31.00 -26.77 15.57
CA TYR A 4 29.77 -26.40 14.89
C TYR A 4 29.85 -24.91 14.50
N LEU A 5 29.84 -24.64 13.19
CA LEU A 5 29.73 -23.30 12.65
C LEU A 5 28.25 -22.89 12.74
N LEU A 6 27.93 -22.00 13.66
CA LEU A 6 26.59 -21.41 13.77
C LEU A 6 26.44 -20.38 12.66
N ILE A 7 25.76 -20.74 11.58
CA ILE A 7 25.39 -19.78 10.51
C ILE A 7 24.17 -19.02 11.02
N ILE A 8 24.39 -17.79 11.49
CA ILE A 8 23.32 -16.85 11.78
C ILE A 8 22.86 -16.29 10.43
N LEU A 9 21.75 -16.80 9.90
CA LEU A 9 21.04 -16.21 8.78
C LEU A 9 20.41 -14.89 9.28
N PHE A 10 21.05 -13.78 8.97
CA PHE A 10 20.38 -12.48 9.06
C PHE A 10 19.30 -12.43 7.97
N TYR A 11 18.06 -12.62 8.35
CA TYR A 11 16.92 -12.21 7.52
C TYR A 11 16.93 -10.68 7.49
N PHE A 12 17.49 -10.12 6.43
CA PHE A 12 17.23 -8.72 6.09
C PHE A 12 15.75 -8.63 5.70
N GLY A 13 14.89 -8.26 6.64
CA GLY A 13 13.57 -7.79 6.33
C GLY A 13 13.74 -6.53 5.49
N PHE A 14 13.37 -6.59 4.21
CA PHE A 14 13.33 -5.40 3.37
C PHE A 14 12.21 -4.52 3.91
N CYS A 15 12.58 -3.37 4.47
CA CYS A 15 11.63 -2.33 4.81
C CYS A 15 11.03 -1.81 3.50
N GLN A 16 9.76 -2.11 3.25
CA GLN A 16 9.02 -1.61 2.09
C GLN A 16 8.27 -0.35 2.49
N ASP A 17 8.97 0.75 2.38
CA ASP A 17 8.47 2.07 2.69
C ASP A 17 7.74 2.60 1.46
N THR A 18 6.51 3.08 1.64
CA THR A 18 5.55 3.19 0.55
C THR A 18 4.52 4.26 0.91
N PHE A 19 4.01 4.93 -0.08
CA PHE A 19 2.72 5.63 0.00
C PHE A 19 1.71 4.92 -0.91
N SER A 20 0.49 4.76 -0.44
CA SER A 20 -0.50 3.95 -1.14
C SER A 20 -1.92 4.30 -0.75
N ILE A 21 -2.86 3.92 -1.63
CA ILE A 21 -4.30 4.02 -1.44
C ILE A 21 -4.98 2.69 -1.80
N VAL A 22 -5.92 2.25 -0.98
CA VAL A 22 -6.97 1.30 -1.33
C VAL A 22 -8.32 2.01 -1.26
N ALA A 23 -9.20 1.76 -2.24
CA ALA A 23 -10.51 2.40 -2.29
C ALA A 23 -11.54 1.48 -2.95
N VAL A 24 -12.82 1.78 -2.69
CA VAL A 24 -13.97 1.13 -3.34
C VAL A 24 -14.94 2.18 -3.89
N ASN A 25 -15.65 1.82 -4.94
CA ASN A 25 -16.76 2.59 -5.47
C ASN A 25 -18.07 1.79 -5.28
N PRO A 26 -18.86 2.07 -4.24
CA PRO A 26 -20.09 1.31 -3.96
C PRO A 26 -21.13 1.38 -5.08
N TYR A 27 -21.11 2.45 -5.90
CA TYR A 27 -22.07 2.64 -6.98
C TYR A 27 -21.80 1.72 -8.19
N THR A 28 -20.53 1.47 -8.47
CA THR A 28 -20.12 0.64 -9.62
C THR A 28 -19.65 -0.75 -9.20
N GLY A 29 -19.37 -0.96 -7.92
CA GLY A 29 -18.76 -2.17 -7.38
C GLY A 29 -17.28 -2.31 -7.69
N GLU A 30 -16.62 -1.26 -8.21
CA GLU A 30 -15.19 -1.26 -8.50
C GLU A 30 -14.36 -1.21 -7.22
N VAL A 31 -13.23 -1.90 -7.27
CA VAL A 31 -12.22 -1.96 -6.20
C VAL A 31 -10.88 -1.49 -6.74
N GLY A 32 -10.25 -0.54 -6.06
CA GLY A 32 -9.02 0.09 -6.50
C GLY A 32 -7.87 -0.03 -5.50
N SER A 33 -6.66 -0.07 -6.04
CA SER A 33 -5.40 -0.19 -5.31
C SER A 33 -4.30 0.52 -6.09
N ALA A 34 -3.61 1.46 -5.46
CA ALA A 34 -2.43 2.09 -6.05
C ALA A 34 -1.37 2.39 -5.00
N GLY A 35 -0.12 2.39 -5.42
CA GLY A 35 0.98 2.71 -4.52
C GLY A 35 2.30 2.90 -5.26
N ALA A 36 3.26 3.48 -4.55
CA ALA A 36 4.59 3.71 -5.07
C ALA A 36 5.64 3.66 -3.95
N SER A 37 6.88 3.33 -4.30
CA SER A 37 7.97 3.14 -3.34
C SER A 37 9.33 3.44 -3.96
N CYS A 38 10.29 3.78 -3.13
CA CYS A 38 11.70 3.91 -3.54
C CYS A 38 12.46 2.57 -3.56
N ILE A 39 11.75 1.48 -3.78
CA ILE A 39 12.32 0.15 -4.08
C ILE A 39 11.67 -0.41 -5.34
N ALA A 40 12.24 -1.47 -5.91
CA ALA A 40 11.58 -2.21 -6.98
C ALA A 40 10.38 -3.01 -6.45
N GLY A 41 9.34 -3.14 -7.28
CA GLY A 41 8.25 -4.09 -7.02
C GLY A 41 7.26 -3.67 -5.94
N SER A 42 6.92 -2.38 -5.81
CA SER A 42 5.91 -1.90 -4.84
C SER A 42 4.56 -2.61 -4.92
N ILE A 43 4.22 -3.19 -6.07
CA ILE A 43 2.96 -3.91 -6.31
C ILE A 43 2.70 -5.08 -5.35
N ILE A 44 3.73 -5.62 -4.69
CA ILE A 44 3.58 -6.78 -3.79
C ILE A 44 2.73 -6.47 -2.55
N ILE A 45 2.54 -5.19 -2.21
CA ILE A 45 1.68 -4.78 -1.09
C ILE A 45 0.19 -4.95 -1.40
N SER A 46 -0.16 -5.03 -2.70
CA SER A 46 -1.53 -4.96 -3.22
C SER A 46 -2.19 -6.33 -3.21
N ASP A 47 -3.34 -6.42 -2.55
CA ASP A 47 -4.23 -7.57 -2.56
C ASP A 47 -5.65 -7.07 -2.87
N VAL A 48 -6.14 -7.37 -4.07
CA VAL A 48 -7.44 -6.91 -4.60
C VAL A 48 -8.39 -8.08 -4.74
N HIS A 49 -9.57 -7.95 -4.16
CA HIS A 49 -10.67 -8.90 -4.21
C HIS A 49 -11.82 -8.31 -5.03
N PRO A 50 -11.92 -8.64 -6.35
CA PRO A 50 -12.93 -8.08 -7.24
C PRO A 50 -14.36 -8.20 -6.68
N GLY A 51 -15.13 -7.12 -6.74
CA GLY A 51 -16.49 -7.07 -6.22
C GLY A 51 -16.61 -7.19 -4.70
N TYR A 52 -15.49 -7.09 -3.96
CA TYR A 52 -15.48 -7.24 -2.51
C TYR A 52 -14.71 -6.13 -1.79
N GLY A 53 -13.39 -6.04 -2.00
CA GLY A 53 -12.56 -5.07 -1.32
C GLY A 53 -11.08 -5.16 -1.69
N ALA A 54 -10.24 -4.39 -0.99
CA ALA A 54 -8.80 -4.42 -1.17
C ALA A 54 -8.06 -4.23 0.15
N ILE A 55 -6.85 -4.79 0.20
CA ILE A 55 -5.94 -4.69 1.34
C ILE A 55 -4.56 -4.26 0.86
N HIS A 56 -3.93 -3.36 1.60
CA HIS A 56 -2.50 -3.12 1.53
C HIS A 56 -1.81 -3.55 2.82
N THR A 57 -0.68 -4.23 2.66
CA THR A 57 0.24 -4.56 3.75
C THR A 57 1.61 -4.03 3.39
N GLN A 58 2.17 -3.12 4.19
CA GLN A 58 3.40 -2.41 3.88
C GLN A 58 4.24 -2.12 5.13
N SER A 59 5.28 -1.30 5.02
CA SER A 59 6.37 -1.15 5.96
C SER A 59 7.22 -2.43 5.97
N TYR A 60 7.48 -3.10 7.06
CA TYR A 60 8.15 -4.41 7.03
C TYR A 60 7.20 -5.49 6.50
N TRP A 61 7.00 -5.52 5.17
CA TRP A 61 6.08 -6.43 4.51
C TRP A 61 6.39 -7.90 4.77
N LEU A 62 5.35 -8.69 4.99
CA LEU A 62 5.43 -10.14 5.10
C LEU A 62 4.27 -10.80 4.35
N SER A 63 4.59 -11.74 3.48
CA SER A 63 3.58 -12.51 2.76
C SER A 63 2.63 -13.26 3.70
N GLY A 64 3.10 -13.71 4.86
CA GLY A 64 2.27 -14.38 5.86
C GLY A 64 1.17 -13.47 6.43
N ASN A 65 1.49 -12.20 6.73
CA ASN A 65 0.50 -11.23 7.20
C ASN A 65 -0.50 -10.86 6.10
N GLN A 66 -0.01 -10.68 4.86
CA GLN A 66 -0.88 -10.41 3.71
C GLN A 66 -1.84 -11.58 3.46
N ASN A 67 -1.36 -12.81 3.43
CA ASN A 67 -2.20 -14.00 3.28
C ASN A 67 -3.23 -14.14 4.41
N LEU A 68 -2.84 -13.78 5.64
CA LEU A 68 -3.75 -13.80 6.79
C LEU A 68 -4.87 -12.77 6.62
N ALA A 69 -4.53 -11.54 6.22
CA ALA A 69 -5.50 -10.47 5.94
C ALA A 69 -6.44 -10.85 4.79
N SER A 70 -5.90 -11.40 3.69
CA SER A 70 -6.65 -11.92 2.54
C SER A 70 -7.67 -13.00 2.97
N ASN A 71 -7.24 -13.94 3.80
CA ASN A 71 -8.12 -14.98 4.32
C ASN A 71 -9.26 -14.42 5.16
N TYR A 72 -9.00 -13.42 6.01
CA TYR A 72 -10.06 -12.77 6.80
C TYR A 72 -11.03 -12.01 5.92
N MET A 73 -10.56 -11.32 4.87
CA MET A 73 -11.44 -10.67 3.90
C MET A 73 -12.34 -11.69 3.20
N ASN A 74 -11.77 -12.82 2.74
CA ASN A 74 -12.54 -13.90 2.12
C ASN A 74 -13.57 -14.55 3.06
N LEU A 75 -13.34 -14.48 4.37
CA LEU A 75 -14.29 -14.92 5.40
C LEU A 75 -15.36 -13.88 5.75
N GLY A 76 -15.33 -12.68 5.11
CA GLY A 76 -16.31 -11.63 5.32
C GLY A 76 -16.04 -10.74 6.55
N TYR A 77 -14.82 -10.73 7.05
CA TYR A 77 -14.45 -9.81 8.14
C TYR A 77 -14.46 -8.37 7.61
N SER A 78 -14.96 -7.45 8.45
CA SER A 78 -14.85 -6.03 8.13
C SER A 78 -13.41 -5.54 8.13
N PRO A 79 -13.07 -4.43 7.45
CA PRO A 79 -11.73 -3.83 7.50
C PRO A 79 -11.19 -3.68 8.93
N GLN A 80 -11.99 -3.22 9.88
CA GLN A 80 -11.58 -3.09 11.29
C GLN A 80 -11.29 -4.45 11.93
N GLN A 81 -12.13 -5.47 11.70
CA GLN A 81 -11.89 -6.82 12.21
C GLN A 81 -10.64 -7.44 11.61
N ILE A 82 -10.33 -7.14 10.34
CA ILE A 82 -9.08 -7.56 9.70
C ILE A 82 -7.89 -6.90 10.43
N MET A 83 -7.91 -5.57 10.63
CA MET A 83 -6.84 -4.88 11.36
C MET A 83 -6.61 -5.48 12.75
N ASP A 84 -7.68 -5.63 13.54
CA ASP A 84 -7.61 -6.17 14.91
C ASP A 84 -7.00 -7.58 14.91
N SER A 85 -7.39 -8.40 13.92
CA SER A 85 -6.94 -9.80 13.82
C SER A 85 -5.48 -9.93 13.39
N ILE A 86 -5.02 -9.17 12.38
CA ILE A 86 -3.63 -9.28 11.89
C ILE A 86 -2.62 -8.62 12.83
N ILE A 87 -3.04 -7.65 13.64
CA ILE A 87 -2.21 -7.06 14.69
C ILE A 87 -1.92 -8.10 15.78
N VAL A 88 -2.95 -8.82 16.24
CA VAL A 88 -2.82 -9.86 17.28
C VAL A 88 -2.07 -11.09 16.77
N ASN A 89 -2.24 -11.43 15.49
CA ASN A 89 -1.68 -12.63 14.86
C ASN A 89 -0.50 -12.34 13.93
N ASP A 90 0.21 -11.23 14.13
CA ASP A 90 1.42 -10.93 13.34
C ASP A 90 2.39 -12.11 13.36
N VAL A 91 2.80 -12.61 12.18
CA VAL A 91 3.59 -13.86 12.07
C VAL A 91 4.99 -13.77 12.68
N GLN A 92 5.45 -12.57 13.01
CA GLN A 92 6.70 -12.34 13.74
C GLN A 92 6.49 -11.76 15.14
N ASN A 93 5.24 -11.65 15.60
CA ASN A 93 4.87 -11.01 16.88
C ASN A 93 5.44 -9.58 17.01
N ASN A 94 5.48 -8.83 15.92
CA ASN A 94 6.00 -7.47 15.88
C ASN A 94 5.12 -6.54 15.04
N PRO A 95 3.85 -6.32 15.42
CA PRO A 95 2.96 -5.43 14.66
C PRO A 95 3.40 -3.96 14.69
N ALA A 96 4.22 -3.57 15.66
CA ALA A 96 4.68 -2.20 15.82
C ALA A 96 5.45 -1.64 14.59
N VAL A 97 5.99 -2.51 13.73
CA VAL A 97 6.70 -2.11 12.50
C VAL A 97 5.85 -2.27 11.25
N ARG A 98 4.56 -2.61 11.37
CA ARG A 98 3.66 -2.87 10.22
C ARG A 98 2.79 -1.66 9.92
N GLN A 99 2.39 -1.56 8.66
CA GLN A 99 1.40 -0.59 8.24
C GLN A 99 0.40 -1.26 7.28
N TYR A 100 -0.89 -1.06 7.54
CA TYR A 100 -1.97 -1.74 6.84
C TYR A 100 -3.08 -0.75 6.47
N GLY A 101 -3.77 -1.03 5.37
CA GLY A 101 -5.02 -0.37 4.99
C GLY A 101 -5.95 -1.38 4.35
N ALA A 102 -7.24 -1.32 4.63
CA ALA A 102 -8.26 -2.17 4.02
C ALA A 102 -9.56 -1.41 3.78
N VAL A 103 -10.26 -1.82 2.74
CA VAL A 103 -11.59 -1.31 2.36
C VAL A 103 -12.45 -2.46 1.89
N ASP A 104 -13.77 -2.34 2.04
CA ASP A 104 -14.75 -3.23 1.41
C ASP A 104 -16.00 -2.47 0.92
N LEU A 105 -16.83 -3.16 0.12
CA LEU A 105 -18.05 -2.61 -0.49
C LEU A 105 -19.28 -2.72 0.41
N VAL A 106 -19.17 -3.28 1.61
CA VAL A 106 -20.31 -3.50 2.51
C VAL A 106 -20.77 -2.16 3.10
N ASP A 107 -22.09 -1.99 3.28
CA ASP A 107 -22.72 -0.79 3.89
C ASP A 107 -22.29 0.54 3.21
N ASP A 108 -22.28 0.57 1.88
CA ASP A 108 -21.82 1.71 1.06
C ASP A 108 -20.33 2.07 1.23
N GLY A 109 -19.55 1.11 1.69
CA GLY A 109 -18.11 1.22 1.88
C GLY A 109 -17.68 1.30 3.34
N ARG A 110 -16.71 0.47 3.70
CA ARG A 110 -16.04 0.51 5.01
C ARG A 110 -14.54 0.55 4.81
N SER A 111 -13.85 1.21 5.70
CA SER A 111 -12.39 1.29 5.68
C SER A 111 -11.81 1.15 7.07
N ALA A 112 -10.56 0.71 7.14
CA ALA A 112 -9.74 0.78 8.34
C ALA A 112 -8.26 0.83 7.96
N ALA A 113 -7.44 1.41 8.81
CA ALA A 113 -6.00 1.42 8.64
C ALA A 113 -5.29 1.27 9.99
N PHE A 114 -4.04 0.83 9.92
CA PHE A 114 -3.15 0.70 11.07
C PHE A 114 -1.75 1.17 10.69
N THR A 115 -1.15 2.00 11.54
CA THR A 115 0.25 2.40 11.44
C THR A 115 0.95 2.08 12.75
N GLY A 116 1.86 1.13 12.73
CA GLY A 116 2.64 0.71 13.88
C GLY A 116 3.56 1.83 14.40
N GLU A 117 3.71 1.91 15.70
CA GLU A 117 4.48 2.98 16.37
C GLU A 117 5.95 3.05 15.98
N ASN A 118 6.52 1.90 15.56
CA ASN A 118 7.92 1.77 15.12
C ASN A 118 8.09 1.77 13.59
N CYS A 119 7.06 2.12 12.80
CA CYS A 119 7.26 2.49 11.41
C CYS A 119 8.13 3.75 11.34
N PHE A 120 8.90 3.94 10.28
CA PHE A 120 9.78 5.10 10.15
C PHE A 120 9.00 6.37 9.78
N ASP A 121 9.39 7.49 10.35
CA ASP A 121 8.80 8.82 10.14
C ASP A 121 9.23 9.45 8.79
N TYR A 122 8.41 10.36 8.15
CA TYR A 122 7.01 10.55 8.57
C TYR A 122 6.18 9.32 8.23
N LYS A 123 5.28 8.97 9.12
CA LYS A 123 4.35 7.84 8.95
C LYS A 123 2.95 8.24 9.38
N GLY A 124 1.94 7.73 8.70
CA GLY A 124 0.56 8.01 9.05
C GLY A 124 -0.42 7.31 8.13
N HIS A 125 -1.70 7.51 8.39
CA HIS A 125 -2.79 7.09 7.52
C HIS A 125 -3.96 8.04 7.65
N ILE A 126 -4.77 8.10 6.59
CA ILE A 126 -6.05 8.81 6.52
C ILE A 126 -7.10 7.82 6.03
N THR A 127 -8.27 7.82 6.64
CA THR A 127 -9.40 6.97 6.22
C THR A 127 -10.65 7.81 5.99
N GLY A 128 -11.34 7.54 4.89
CA GLY A 128 -12.72 7.98 4.64
C GLY A 128 -13.63 6.76 4.47
N PRO A 129 -14.92 6.93 4.27
CA PRO A 129 -15.84 5.79 4.21
C PRO A 129 -15.45 4.73 3.18
N THR A 130 -14.88 5.14 2.04
CA THR A 130 -14.60 4.29 0.88
C THR A 130 -13.12 4.17 0.53
N TYR A 131 -12.21 4.67 1.37
CA TYR A 131 -10.77 4.63 1.10
C TYR A 131 -9.94 4.57 2.38
N ALA A 132 -8.72 4.03 2.23
CA ALA A 132 -7.65 4.16 3.19
C ALA A 132 -6.37 4.55 2.45
N ILE A 133 -5.71 5.60 2.91
CA ILE A 133 -4.44 6.12 2.41
C ILE A 133 -3.43 5.99 3.53
N GLN A 134 -2.27 5.42 3.25
CA GLN A 134 -1.22 5.22 4.24
C GLN A 134 0.16 5.40 3.64
N GLY A 135 1.12 5.76 4.49
CA GLY A 135 2.51 5.87 4.09
C GLY A 135 3.48 5.91 5.26
N ASN A 136 4.73 5.62 4.96
CA ASN A 136 5.85 5.69 5.92
C ASN A 136 7.15 6.08 5.20
N ILE A 137 8.12 6.62 5.93
CA ILE A 137 9.35 7.28 5.42
C ILE A 137 9.00 8.42 4.44
N LEU A 138 7.91 9.09 4.68
CA LEU A 138 7.47 10.18 3.82
C LEU A 138 8.19 11.48 4.15
N LEU A 139 8.19 12.39 3.18
CA LEU A 139 8.70 13.75 3.35
C LEU A 139 7.99 14.50 4.48
N GLY A 140 6.66 14.30 4.60
CA GLY A 140 5.84 14.89 5.64
C GLY A 140 4.38 14.46 5.51
N GLU A 141 3.52 14.98 6.39
CA GLU A 141 2.08 14.71 6.43
C GLU A 141 1.38 15.18 5.13
N GLU A 142 1.89 16.23 4.53
CA GLU A 142 1.37 16.82 3.29
C GLU A 142 1.27 15.81 2.14
N ILE A 143 2.10 14.77 2.12
CA ILE A 143 2.04 13.73 1.10
C ILE A 143 0.70 13.00 1.16
N LEU A 144 0.27 12.58 2.35
CA LEU A 144 -1.01 11.88 2.53
C LEU A 144 -2.20 12.82 2.31
N THR A 145 -2.10 14.05 2.80
CA THR A 145 -3.16 15.07 2.63
C THR A 145 -3.39 15.40 1.15
N GLN A 146 -2.33 15.58 0.37
CA GLN A 146 -2.44 15.83 -1.07
C GLN A 146 -2.98 14.62 -1.84
N MET A 147 -2.62 13.39 -1.42
CA MET A 147 -3.23 12.18 -1.97
C MET A 147 -4.73 12.14 -1.75
N GLU A 148 -5.19 12.48 -0.53
CA GLU A 148 -6.61 12.54 -0.19
C GLU A 148 -7.34 13.65 -0.95
N GLU A 149 -6.81 14.87 -0.95
CA GLU A 149 -7.38 16.01 -1.67
C GLU A 149 -7.57 15.72 -3.15
N ASN A 150 -6.56 15.14 -3.81
CA ASN A 150 -6.66 14.77 -5.21
C ASN A 150 -7.69 13.66 -5.45
N TYR A 151 -7.75 12.65 -4.58
CA TYR A 151 -8.76 11.59 -4.68
C TYR A 151 -10.18 12.14 -4.60
N LEU A 152 -10.43 13.03 -3.64
CA LEU A 152 -11.76 13.57 -3.37
C LEU A 152 -12.21 14.59 -4.42
N ASN A 153 -11.29 15.44 -4.91
CA ASN A 153 -11.63 16.57 -5.78
C ASN A 153 -11.54 16.23 -7.28
N THR A 154 -10.98 15.07 -7.65
CA THR A 154 -10.93 14.68 -9.06
C THR A 154 -12.29 14.19 -9.54
N GLU A 155 -12.80 14.82 -10.61
CA GLU A 155 -13.93 14.32 -11.36
C GLU A 155 -13.45 13.33 -12.42
N GLY A 156 -14.26 12.29 -12.70
CA GLY A 156 -13.94 11.28 -13.70
C GLY A 156 -14.23 9.85 -13.24
N THR A 157 -13.63 8.90 -13.91
CA THR A 157 -13.76 7.47 -13.60
C THR A 157 -13.07 7.13 -12.28
N PHE A 158 -13.43 5.99 -11.70
CA PHE A 158 -12.81 5.54 -10.46
C PHE A 158 -11.29 5.36 -10.59
N GLY A 159 -10.83 4.81 -11.73
CA GLY A 159 -9.40 4.69 -12.01
C GLY A 159 -8.67 6.04 -12.09
N GLU A 160 -9.30 7.08 -12.67
CA GLU A 160 -8.73 8.43 -12.71
C GLU A 160 -8.61 9.04 -11.32
N LYS A 161 -9.57 8.82 -10.42
CA LYS A 161 -9.51 9.26 -9.02
C LYS A 161 -8.38 8.57 -8.25
N ILE A 162 -8.21 7.25 -8.42
CA ILE A 162 -7.11 6.47 -7.82
C ILE A 162 -5.75 6.99 -8.33
N MET A 163 -5.63 7.23 -9.65
CA MET A 163 -4.42 7.79 -10.25
C MET A 163 -4.14 9.20 -9.71
N ALA A 164 -5.16 10.04 -9.60
CA ALA A 164 -5.01 11.39 -9.07
C ALA A 164 -4.52 11.39 -7.61
N SER A 165 -5.01 10.44 -6.79
CA SER A 165 -4.47 10.22 -5.45
C SER A 165 -2.96 9.96 -5.49
N LEU A 166 -2.53 9.00 -6.31
CA LEU A 166 -1.11 8.67 -6.43
C LEU A 166 -0.28 9.88 -6.91
N GLN A 167 -0.82 10.69 -7.82
CA GLN A 167 -0.19 11.92 -8.30
C GLN A 167 -0.08 13.01 -7.22
N GLY A 168 -0.90 12.99 -6.18
CA GLY A 168 -0.77 13.87 -5.01
C GLY A 168 0.58 13.71 -4.31
N ALA A 169 1.16 12.52 -4.38
CA ALA A 169 2.50 12.23 -3.87
C ALA A 169 3.62 12.36 -4.93
N ASN A 170 3.34 12.94 -6.11
CA ASN A 170 4.35 13.09 -7.17
C ASN A 170 5.24 14.31 -6.94
N VAL A 171 5.96 14.33 -5.84
CA VAL A 171 6.97 15.34 -5.50
C VAL A 171 8.32 14.65 -5.23
N PRO A 172 9.45 15.27 -5.61
CA PRO A 172 10.77 14.72 -5.31
C PRO A 172 10.94 14.44 -3.82
N GLY A 173 11.27 13.19 -3.48
CA GLY A 173 11.44 12.77 -2.09
C GLY A 173 10.13 12.49 -1.34
N ALA A 174 9.00 12.32 -2.00
CA ALA A 174 7.78 11.86 -1.33
C ALA A 174 8.07 10.62 -0.48
N ASP A 175 8.76 9.63 -1.04
CA ASP A 175 9.57 8.67 -0.30
C ASP A 175 10.96 9.28 -0.11
N THR A 176 11.36 9.58 1.12
CA THR A 176 12.58 10.36 1.39
C THR A 176 13.85 9.73 0.86
N ARG A 177 13.88 8.40 0.68
CA ARG A 177 15.01 7.69 0.07
C ARG A 177 15.21 8.06 -1.40
N CYS A 178 14.15 8.49 -2.07
CA CYS A 178 14.17 8.90 -3.47
C CYS A 178 14.59 10.36 -3.68
N LEU A 179 14.74 11.15 -2.63
CA LEU A 179 15.16 12.55 -2.73
C LEU A 179 16.50 12.70 -3.47
N GLN A 180 17.46 11.82 -3.21
CA GLN A 180 18.77 11.80 -3.88
C GLN A 180 18.68 11.59 -5.39
N TYR A 181 17.59 11.02 -5.89
CA TYR A 181 17.34 10.77 -7.31
C TYR A 181 16.46 11.86 -7.95
N GLY A 182 15.96 12.82 -7.16
CA GLY A 182 15.05 13.86 -7.65
C GLY A 182 13.68 13.32 -8.09
N THR A 183 13.27 12.16 -7.59
CA THR A 183 12.01 11.50 -7.92
C THR A 183 11.16 11.26 -6.67
N SER A 184 9.87 11.00 -6.84
CA SER A 184 8.96 10.62 -5.75
C SER A 184 9.15 9.16 -5.32
N SER A 185 9.47 8.28 -6.29
CA SER A 185 9.56 6.83 -6.12
C SER A 185 10.37 6.21 -7.25
N LEU A 186 10.72 4.92 -7.16
CA LEU A 186 11.37 4.13 -8.22
C LEU A 186 10.42 3.09 -8.83
N SER A 187 9.38 2.72 -8.14
CA SER A 187 8.33 1.83 -8.65
C SER A 187 6.95 2.37 -8.29
N ALA A 188 5.95 2.07 -9.11
CA ALA A 188 4.57 2.45 -8.88
C ALA A 188 3.63 1.45 -9.54
N PHE A 189 2.42 1.33 -9.02
CA PHE A 189 1.37 0.52 -9.61
C PHE A 189 0.01 1.16 -9.41
N ILE A 190 -0.93 0.78 -10.28
CA ILE A 190 -2.37 1.03 -10.12
C ILE A 190 -3.13 -0.20 -10.61
N ARG A 191 -4.13 -0.61 -9.84
CA ARG A 191 -5.06 -1.69 -10.15
C ARG A 191 -6.49 -1.22 -9.92
N VAL A 192 -7.37 -1.53 -10.86
CA VAL A 192 -8.82 -1.38 -10.67
C VAL A 192 -9.46 -2.67 -11.16
N ALA A 193 -10.19 -3.31 -10.25
CA ALA A 193 -11.01 -4.47 -10.55
C ALA A 193 -12.48 -4.08 -10.68
N GLN A 194 -13.15 -4.64 -11.68
CA GLN A 194 -14.62 -4.63 -11.79
C GLN A 194 -15.21 -5.82 -11.01
N PRO A 195 -16.52 -5.78 -10.67
CA PRO A 195 -17.12 -6.82 -9.82
C PRO A 195 -16.98 -8.25 -10.32
N ASN A 196 -16.86 -8.44 -11.64
CA ASN A 196 -16.81 -9.74 -12.29
C ASN A 196 -15.43 -10.11 -12.86
N ASP A 197 -14.40 -9.36 -12.51
CA ASP A 197 -13.03 -9.70 -12.90
C ASP A 197 -12.60 -10.99 -12.18
N GLU A 198 -12.19 -12.01 -12.95
CA GLU A 198 -11.78 -13.31 -12.39
C GLU A 198 -10.27 -13.54 -12.44
N ASN A 199 -9.64 -13.25 -13.60
CA ASN A 199 -8.24 -13.57 -13.84
C ASN A 199 -7.38 -12.35 -14.21
N GLU A 200 -8.00 -11.28 -14.68
CA GLU A 200 -7.34 -10.03 -15.07
C GLU A 200 -8.15 -8.87 -14.52
N TYR A 201 -7.48 -7.83 -14.04
CA TYR A 201 -8.16 -6.61 -13.61
C TYR A 201 -8.46 -5.72 -14.81
N TYR A 202 -9.57 -4.99 -14.75
CA TYR A 202 -9.94 -3.97 -15.73
C TYR A 202 -8.80 -2.99 -16.03
N LEU A 203 -8.03 -2.60 -15.00
CA LEU A 203 -6.82 -1.82 -15.12
C LEU A 203 -5.73 -2.47 -14.25
N ASP A 204 -4.58 -2.81 -14.85
CA ASP A 204 -3.39 -3.27 -14.13
C ASP A 204 -2.14 -2.69 -14.79
N LEU A 205 -1.61 -1.62 -14.21
CA LEU A 205 -0.38 -0.98 -14.64
C LEU A 205 0.67 -1.09 -13.54
N ASN A 206 1.87 -1.49 -13.94
CA ASN A 206 2.99 -1.67 -13.03
C ASN A 206 4.30 -1.17 -13.63
N VAL A 207 4.90 -0.19 -12.97
CA VAL A 207 6.27 0.28 -13.23
C VAL A 207 7.17 -0.31 -12.15
N ASN A 208 7.95 -1.30 -12.51
CA ASN A 208 8.63 -2.16 -11.54
C ASN A 208 9.91 -1.56 -10.95
N SER A 209 10.70 -0.87 -11.75
CA SER A 209 11.86 -0.09 -11.28
C SER A 209 12.31 0.87 -12.38
N VAL A 210 12.41 2.14 -12.03
CA VAL A 210 13.06 3.15 -12.86
C VAL A 210 14.33 3.60 -12.15
N ILE A 211 15.49 3.10 -12.55
CA ILE A 211 16.77 3.67 -12.10
C ILE A 211 17.00 4.91 -12.95
N PRO A 212 17.03 6.12 -12.36
CA PRO A 212 17.38 7.32 -13.11
C PRO A 212 18.78 7.13 -13.69
N TYR A 213 18.92 7.16 -15.01
CA TYR A 213 20.23 7.24 -15.63
C TYR A 213 20.77 8.65 -15.31
N PHE A 214 21.70 8.74 -14.39
CA PHE A 214 22.52 9.94 -14.29
C PHE A 214 23.40 9.95 -15.55
N THR A 215 23.05 10.78 -16.53
CA THR A 215 24.02 11.20 -17.52
C THR A 215 25.05 12.01 -16.75
N GLU A 216 26.24 11.47 -16.55
CA GLU A 216 27.39 12.28 -16.16
C GLU A 216 27.56 13.33 -17.26
N ASN A 217 27.01 14.52 -17.02
CA ASN A 217 27.35 15.68 -17.82
C ASN A 217 28.76 16.09 -17.40
N ASN A 218 29.71 15.84 -18.28
CA ASN A 218 31.07 16.37 -18.25
C ASN A 218 31.10 17.91 -18.10
#